data_f96601be1685bc2d7c320b141ffbc3cc
#
_entry.id   f96601be1685bc2d7c320b141ffbc3cc
#
_cell.length_a   1.000
_cell.length_b   1.000
_cell.length_c   1.000
_cell.angle_alpha   90.00
_cell.angle_beta   90.00
_cell.angle_gamma   90.00
#
_symmetry.space_group_name_H-M   'P 1'
#
loop_
_entity.id
_entity.type
_entity.pdbx_description
1 polymer ?
#
loop_
_entity_poly.entity_id
_entity_poly.type
_entity_poly.pdbx_seq_one_letter_code
_entity_poly.pdbx_strand_id
1 'polypeptide(L)'
;MSETLTAIIMLLGALLVLIGAIGAVRMPDLLLRMHATTKAGALGTGLIAVAAAIFFVDTGVTVRSLAIVAFVILTAPVAAHMIGRAGYFTGAPLWDKTLKDELRQRLDRHGHYLHSGLEDTDDTPRSDRDSQ
;
A
#
# COMPACT_ATOMS: atom_id res chain seq x y z
N MET A 1 19.84 -27.35 -15.14
CA MET A 1 19.60 -26.94 -13.73
C MET A 1 19.10 -25.51 -13.61
N SER A 2 19.64 -24.57 -14.36
CA SER A 2 19.16 -23.17 -14.36
C SER A 2 17.71 -23.03 -14.84
N GLU A 3 17.30 -23.74 -15.88
CA GLU A 3 15.93 -23.69 -16.42
C GLU A 3 14.88 -24.15 -15.42
N THR A 4 15.13 -25.24 -14.71
CA THR A 4 14.22 -25.75 -13.67
C THR A 4 14.09 -24.77 -12.50
N LEU A 5 15.22 -24.19 -12.06
CA LEU A 5 15.23 -23.18 -11.01
C LEU A 5 14.44 -21.93 -11.44
N THR A 6 14.67 -21.45 -12.66
CA THR A 6 13.96 -20.30 -13.22
C THR A 6 12.45 -20.56 -13.31
N ALA A 7 12.05 -21.75 -13.78
CA ALA A 7 10.65 -22.13 -13.86
C ALA A 7 9.97 -22.13 -12.47
N ILE A 8 10.66 -22.64 -11.44
CA ILE A 8 10.16 -22.64 -10.06
C ILE A 8 9.99 -21.20 -9.55
N ILE A 9 10.98 -20.33 -9.75
CA ILE A 9 10.91 -18.95 -9.28
C ILE A 9 9.77 -18.19 -10.02
N MET A 10 9.63 -18.41 -11.33
CA MET A 10 8.57 -17.81 -12.12
C MET A 10 7.18 -18.28 -11.66
N LEU A 11 7.04 -19.57 -11.37
CA LEU A 11 5.78 -20.13 -10.87
C LEU A 11 5.42 -19.57 -9.49
N LEU A 12 6.40 -19.46 -8.57
CA LEU A 12 6.20 -18.84 -7.27
C LEU A 12 5.81 -17.36 -7.40
N GLY A 13 6.45 -16.63 -8.29
CA GLY A 13 6.11 -15.24 -8.57
C GLY A 13 4.68 -15.09 -9.11
N ALA A 14 4.31 -15.92 -10.08
CA ALA A 14 2.96 -15.95 -10.63
C ALA A 14 1.90 -16.30 -9.57
N LEU A 15 2.20 -17.26 -8.69
CA LEU A 15 1.32 -17.65 -7.59
C LEU A 15 1.10 -16.48 -6.60
N LEU A 16 2.15 -15.75 -6.26
CA LEU A 16 2.04 -14.58 -5.39
C LEU A 16 1.21 -13.47 -6.03
N VAL A 17 1.39 -13.20 -7.32
CA VAL A 17 0.55 -12.23 -8.05
C VAL A 17 -0.92 -12.67 -8.04
N LEU A 18 -1.18 -13.96 -8.25
CA LEU A 18 -2.53 -14.53 -8.21
C LEU A 18 -3.16 -14.36 -6.81
N ILE A 19 -2.41 -14.64 -5.74
CA ILE A 19 -2.86 -14.43 -4.36
C ILE A 19 -3.19 -12.96 -4.12
N GLY A 20 -2.34 -12.04 -4.58
CA GLY A 20 -2.59 -10.60 -4.52
C GLY A 20 -3.87 -10.19 -5.26
N ALA A 21 -4.10 -10.73 -6.44
CA ALA A 21 -5.30 -10.46 -7.23
C ALA A 21 -6.57 -11.00 -6.55
N ILE A 22 -6.51 -12.21 -6.00
CA ILE A 22 -7.63 -12.78 -5.21
C ILE A 22 -7.90 -11.91 -3.98
N GLY A 23 -6.85 -11.46 -3.30
CA GLY A 23 -6.97 -10.54 -2.17
C GLY A 23 -7.65 -9.24 -2.54
N ALA A 24 -7.32 -8.64 -3.68
CA ALA A 24 -7.95 -7.42 -4.19
C ALA A 24 -9.47 -7.57 -4.40
N VAL A 25 -9.92 -8.75 -4.83
CA VAL A 25 -11.34 -9.01 -5.12
C VAL A 25 -12.12 -9.43 -3.87
N ARG A 26 -11.50 -10.24 -3.00
CA ARG A 26 -12.21 -10.90 -1.89
C ARG A 26 -12.11 -10.20 -0.54
N MET A 27 -11.15 -9.31 -0.34
CA MET A 27 -11.04 -8.61 0.94
C MET A 27 -12.17 -7.60 1.12
N PRO A 28 -12.77 -7.52 2.32
CA PRO A 28 -13.92 -6.66 2.58
C PRO A 28 -13.57 -5.17 2.66
N ASP A 29 -12.33 -4.84 2.99
CA ASP A 29 -11.87 -3.49 3.29
C ASP A 29 -10.82 -3.01 2.28
N LEU A 30 -10.89 -1.72 1.93
CA LEU A 30 -9.94 -1.07 1.03
C LEU A 30 -8.50 -1.20 1.53
N LEU A 31 -8.27 -1.03 2.82
CA LEU A 31 -6.93 -1.14 3.43
C LEU A 31 -6.38 -2.56 3.33
N LEU A 32 -7.21 -3.58 3.54
CA LEU A 32 -6.82 -4.97 3.39
C LEU A 32 -6.55 -5.33 1.93
N ARG A 33 -7.38 -4.85 0.99
CA ARG A 33 -7.16 -5.02 -0.46
C ARG A 33 -5.83 -4.43 -0.90
N MET A 34 -5.57 -3.19 -0.52
CA MET A 34 -4.33 -2.49 -0.79
C MET A 34 -3.12 -3.26 -0.22
N HIS A 35 -3.23 -3.78 1.00
CA HIS A 35 -2.17 -4.53 1.65
C HIS A 35 -1.85 -5.85 0.95
N ALA A 36 -2.88 -6.57 0.50
CA ALA A 36 -2.73 -7.82 -0.25
C ALA A 36 -2.07 -7.56 -1.62
N THR A 37 -2.56 -6.56 -2.36
CA THR A 37 -2.03 -6.24 -3.69
C THR A 37 -0.60 -5.72 -3.65
N THR A 38 -0.27 -4.83 -2.73
CA THR A 38 1.07 -4.25 -2.66
C THR A 38 2.11 -5.25 -2.19
N LYS A 39 1.83 -6.06 -1.17
CA LYS A 39 2.80 -7.04 -0.67
C LYS A 39 2.97 -8.21 -1.64
N ALA A 40 1.89 -8.93 -1.94
CA ALA A 40 1.97 -10.11 -2.79
C ALA A 40 2.25 -9.74 -4.25
N GLY A 41 1.66 -8.65 -4.76
CA GLY A 41 1.90 -8.17 -6.12
C GLY A 41 3.34 -7.71 -6.35
N ALA A 42 3.89 -6.88 -5.46
CA ALA A 42 5.26 -6.39 -5.58
C ALA A 42 6.29 -7.54 -5.49
N LEU A 43 6.13 -8.45 -4.52
CA LEU A 43 7.00 -9.61 -4.39
C LEU A 43 6.90 -10.54 -5.61
N GLY A 44 5.69 -10.84 -6.06
CA GLY A 44 5.48 -11.71 -7.21
C GLY A 44 6.05 -11.12 -8.50
N THR A 45 5.81 -9.84 -8.76
CA THR A 45 6.39 -9.13 -9.92
C THR A 45 7.93 -9.11 -9.84
N GLY A 46 8.48 -8.85 -8.66
CA GLY A 46 9.93 -8.90 -8.45
C GLY A 46 10.53 -10.27 -8.74
N LEU A 47 9.90 -11.36 -8.27
CA LEU A 47 10.34 -12.71 -8.54
C LEU A 47 10.30 -13.06 -10.03
N ILE A 48 9.24 -12.66 -10.75
CA ILE A 48 9.13 -12.88 -12.19
C ILE A 48 10.23 -12.12 -12.94
N ALA A 49 10.51 -10.88 -12.56
CA ALA A 49 11.59 -10.09 -13.15
C ALA A 49 12.97 -10.72 -12.92
N VAL A 50 13.24 -11.22 -11.69
CA VAL A 50 14.47 -11.94 -11.37
C VAL A 50 14.57 -13.25 -12.17
N ALA A 51 13.48 -14.01 -12.29
CA ALA A 51 13.45 -15.23 -13.08
C ALA A 51 13.80 -14.95 -14.54
N ALA A 52 13.27 -13.87 -15.12
CA ALA A 52 13.61 -13.44 -16.48
C ALA A 52 15.08 -13.11 -16.63
N ALA A 53 15.67 -12.39 -15.67
CA ALA A 53 17.10 -12.07 -15.68
C ALA A 53 17.99 -13.35 -15.66
N ILE A 54 17.61 -14.35 -14.84
CA ILE A 54 18.33 -15.63 -14.75
C ILE A 54 18.17 -16.46 -16.02
N PHE A 55 17.01 -16.43 -16.66
CA PHE A 55 16.72 -17.21 -17.85
C PHE A 55 17.47 -16.73 -19.07
N PHE A 56 17.42 -15.45 -19.35
CA PHE A 56 18.00 -14.89 -20.57
C PHE A 56 19.50 -14.69 -20.51
N VAL A 57 20.10 -14.62 -19.32
CA VAL A 57 21.56 -14.41 -19.09
C VAL A 57 22.12 -13.27 -19.97
N ASP A 58 21.30 -12.27 -20.24
CA ASP A 58 21.63 -11.10 -21.06
C ASP A 58 21.73 -9.86 -20.19
N THR A 59 22.78 -9.07 -20.40
CA THR A 59 23.03 -7.86 -19.59
C THR A 59 21.90 -6.85 -19.73
N GLY A 60 21.35 -6.67 -20.94
CA GLY A 60 20.25 -5.74 -21.18
C GLY A 60 18.98 -6.17 -20.46
N VAL A 61 18.66 -7.47 -20.45
CA VAL A 61 17.52 -8.02 -19.72
C VAL A 61 17.73 -7.88 -18.22
N THR A 62 18.93 -8.18 -17.74
CA THR A 62 19.27 -8.10 -16.30
C THR A 62 19.13 -6.67 -15.79
N VAL A 63 19.65 -5.67 -16.51
CA VAL A 63 19.54 -4.26 -16.13
C VAL A 63 18.09 -3.81 -16.11
N ARG A 64 17.28 -4.19 -17.10
CA ARG A 64 15.86 -3.87 -17.15
C ARG A 64 15.08 -4.52 -16.01
N SER A 65 15.35 -5.79 -15.72
CA SER A 65 14.72 -6.51 -14.62
C SER A 65 15.06 -5.86 -13.27
N LEU A 66 16.32 -5.48 -13.06
CA LEU A 66 16.75 -4.78 -11.86
C LEU A 66 16.06 -3.41 -11.71
N ALA A 67 15.95 -2.67 -12.82
CA ALA A 67 15.25 -1.38 -12.86
C ALA A 67 13.75 -1.56 -12.50
N ILE A 68 13.09 -2.60 -13.04
CA ILE A 68 11.69 -2.92 -12.70
C ILE A 68 11.53 -3.22 -11.21
N VAL A 69 12.40 -4.06 -10.65
CA VAL A 69 12.37 -4.42 -9.23
C VAL A 69 12.57 -3.17 -8.36
N ALA A 70 13.57 -2.35 -8.66
CA ALA A 70 13.84 -1.12 -7.93
C ALA A 70 12.66 -0.14 -8.02
N PHE A 71 12.07 0.02 -9.20
CA PHE A 71 10.91 0.87 -9.43
C PHE A 71 9.70 0.41 -8.61
N VAL A 72 9.39 -0.89 -8.63
CA VAL A 72 8.26 -1.46 -7.88
C VAL A 72 8.47 -1.30 -6.38
N ILE A 73 9.67 -1.59 -5.86
CA ILE A 73 9.97 -1.44 -4.43
C ILE A 73 9.84 0.02 -3.98
N LEU A 74 10.23 0.97 -4.82
CA LEU A 74 10.15 2.38 -4.51
C LEU A 74 8.71 2.92 -4.60
N THR A 75 7.97 2.53 -5.63
CA THR A 75 6.64 3.10 -5.92
C THR A 75 5.51 2.42 -5.17
N ALA A 76 5.57 1.11 -4.94
CA ALA A 76 4.48 0.38 -4.29
C ALA A 76 4.14 0.88 -2.87
N PRO A 77 5.10 1.17 -1.98
CA PRO A 77 4.79 1.71 -0.65
C PRO A 77 4.17 3.10 -0.72
N VAL A 78 4.65 3.95 -1.63
CA VAL A 78 4.14 5.32 -1.81
C VAL A 78 2.69 5.28 -2.32
N ALA A 79 2.42 4.50 -3.36
CA ALA A 79 1.08 4.32 -3.91
C ALA A 79 0.11 3.77 -2.86
N ALA A 80 0.54 2.76 -2.10
CA ALA A 80 -0.25 2.19 -1.01
C ALA A 80 -0.61 3.24 0.05
N HIS A 81 0.37 4.03 0.48
CA HIS A 81 0.14 5.07 1.47
C HIS A 81 -0.84 6.15 0.98
N MET A 82 -0.70 6.58 -0.27
CA MET A 82 -1.58 7.58 -0.87
C MET A 82 -3.02 7.08 -1.05
N ILE A 83 -3.19 5.82 -1.51
CA ILE A 83 -4.51 5.19 -1.65
C ILE A 83 -5.16 5.02 -0.28
N GLY A 84 -4.41 4.54 0.72
CA GLY A 84 -4.91 4.38 2.09
C GLY A 84 -5.37 5.71 2.69
N ARG A 85 -4.58 6.75 2.53
CA ARG A 85 -4.94 8.10 2.99
C ARG A 85 -6.18 8.63 2.26
N ALA A 86 -6.21 8.57 0.94
CA ALA A 86 -7.34 9.02 0.15
C ALA A 86 -8.63 8.27 0.52
N GLY A 87 -8.55 6.94 0.63
CA GLY A 87 -9.69 6.10 1.04
C GLY A 87 -10.22 6.45 2.43
N TYR A 88 -9.33 6.77 3.37
CA TYR A 88 -9.73 7.17 4.71
C TYR A 88 -10.43 8.55 4.72
N PHE A 89 -9.89 9.53 3.98
CA PHE A 89 -10.50 10.87 3.87
C PHE A 89 -11.85 10.86 3.15
N THR A 90 -12.02 10.00 2.12
CA THR A 90 -13.29 9.86 1.42
C THR A 90 -14.35 9.08 2.22
N GLY A 91 -13.98 8.56 3.40
CA GLY A 91 -14.91 7.84 4.26
C GLY A 91 -15.24 6.44 3.75
N ALA A 92 -14.29 5.79 3.03
CA ALA A 92 -14.44 4.40 2.64
C ALA A 92 -14.77 3.54 3.87
N PRO A 93 -15.79 2.67 3.81
CA PRO A 93 -16.22 1.89 4.96
C PRO A 93 -15.08 0.96 5.40
N LEU A 94 -14.70 1.08 6.68
CA LEU A 94 -13.82 0.15 7.35
C LEU A 94 -14.62 -1.11 7.70
N TRP A 95 -13.93 -2.24 7.79
CA TRP A 95 -14.58 -3.49 8.17
C TRP A 95 -15.19 -3.39 9.57
N ASP A 96 -16.42 -3.92 9.75
CA ASP A 96 -17.17 -3.86 11.01
C ASP A 96 -16.44 -4.48 12.22
N LYS A 97 -15.44 -5.33 11.95
CA LYS A 97 -14.58 -5.95 12.97
C LYS A 97 -13.26 -5.21 13.21
N THR A 98 -13.12 -3.98 12.71
CA THR A 98 -11.94 -3.16 13.01
C THR A 98 -11.95 -2.82 14.50
N LEU A 99 -10.99 -3.38 15.25
CA LEU A 99 -10.91 -3.29 16.70
C LEU A 99 -10.55 -1.88 17.20
N LYS A 100 -9.94 -1.04 16.38
CA LYS A 100 -9.41 0.25 16.81
C LYS A 100 -9.33 1.22 15.63
N ASP A 101 -10.04 2.33 15.73
CA ASP A 101 -9.97 3.46 14.80
C ASP A 101 -9.62 4.74 15.57
N GLU A 102 -8.34 4.89 15.88
CA GLU A 102 -7.84 6.06 16.63
C GLU A 102 -7.83 7.34 15.80
N LEU A 103 -7.79 7.20 14.46
CA LEU A 103 -7.74 8.34 13.55
C LEU A 103 -9.09 9.03 13.43
N ARG A 104 -10.20 8.32 13.68
CA ARG A 104 -11.56 8.85 13.52
C ARG A 104 -11.82 10.10 14.35
N GLN A 105 -11.26 10.17 15.55
CA GLN A 105 -11.45 11.30 16.47
C GLN A 105 -10.53 12.49 16.15
N ARG A 106 -9.42 12.25 15.43
CA ARG A 106 -8.40 13.26 15.11
C ARG A 106 -8.46 13.78 13.68
N LEU A 107 -9.39 13.25 12.89
CA LEU A 107 -9.54 13.60 11.49
C LEU A 107 -10.62 14.66 11.31
N ASP A 108 -10.24 15.85 10.90
CA ASP A 108 -11.16 16.82 10.31
C ASP A 108 -11.38 16.49 8.82
N ARG A 109 -12.55 15.94 8.50
CA ARG A 109 -12.93 15.59 7.13
C ARG A 109 -13.18 16.80 6.25
N HIS A 110 -13.53 17.94 6.82
CA HIS A 110 -13.78 19.17 6.08
C HIS A 110 -12.48 19.91 5.76
N GLY A 111 -11.53 19.93 6.71
CA GLY A 111 -10.23 20.56 6.54
C GLY A 111 -9.16 19.69 5.88
N HIS A 112 -9.40 18.39 5.70
CA HIS A 112 -8.42 17.42 5.17
C HIS A 112 -7.09 17.34 5.94
N TYR A 113 -7.09 17.67 7.23
CA TYR A 113 -5.92 17.55 8.09
C TYR A 113 -6.18 16.70 9.32
N LEU A 114 -5.10 16.19 9.88
CA LEU A 114 -5.08 15.40 11.11
C LEU A 114 -4.62 16.28 12.25
N HIS A 115 -5.41 16.38 13.31
CA HIS A 115 -4.98 17.01 14.55
C HIS A 115 -3.91 16.15 15.21
N SER A 116 -2.76 16.76 15.52
CA SER A 116 -1.64 16.06 16.18
C SER A 116 -1.97 15.66 17.62
N GLY A 117 -2.97 16.31 18.22
CA GLY A 117 -3.31 16.20 19.63
C GLY A 117 -2.31 16.93 20.55
N LEU A 118 -1.36 17.65 19.95
CA LEU A 118 -0.39 18.53 20.63
C LEU A 118 -0.74 20.01 20.40
N GLU A 119 -1.80 20.28 19.67
CA GLU A 119 -2.35 21.62 19.52
C GLU A 119 -2.91 22.01 20.89
N ASP A 120 -2.26 22.97 21.51
CA ASP A 120 -2.63 23.48 22.82
C ASP A 120 -4.10 23.89 22.84
N THR A 121 -4.74 23.57 23.93
CA THR A 121 -6.09 23.97 24.31
C THR A 121 -6.30 25.48 24.40
N ASP A 122 -5.39 26.29 23.87
CA ASP A 122 -5.36 27.76 23.98
C ASP A 122 -6.06 28.48 22.82
N ASP A 123 -6.47 27.76 21.76
CA ASP A 123 -7.32 28.30 20.70
C ASP A 123 -8.82 28.13 20.98
N THR A 124 -9.24 28.35 22.20
CA THR A 124 -10.66 28.72 22.43
C THR A 124 -10.90 30.06 21.76
N PRO A 125 -11.89 30.15 20.84
CA PRO A 125 -12.23 31.42 20.21
C PRO A 125 -12.56 32.45 21.28
N ARG A 126 -11.83 33.52 21.27
CA ARG A 126 -11.92 34.65 22.23
C ARG A 126 -13.23 35.42 22.14
N SER A 127 -14.27 34.84 21.49
CA SER A 127 -15.53 35.53 21.23
C SER A 127 -16.52 35.59 22.39
N ASP A 128 -16.29 34.81 23.50
CA ASP A 128 -17.27 34.75 24.58
C ASP A 128 -16.84 35.50 25.87
N ARG A 129 -15.74 36.27 25.86
CA ARG A 129 -15.32 37.03 27.03
C ARG A 129 -15.77 38.47 27.09
N ASP A 130 -16.36 38.99 26.00
CA ASP A 130 -16.76 40.41 25.93
C ASP A 130 -18.27 40.61 26.12
N SER A 131 -19.01 39.61 26.60
CA SER A 131 -20.45 39.65 26.83
C SER A 131 -20.87 39.43 28.30
N GLN A 132 -19.98 39.76 29.29
CA GLN A 132 -20.41 39.83 30.70
C GLN A 132 -20.06 41.19 31.29
#